data_d56766050227b4f666e80dc0013e7fd4
#
_entry.id   d56766050227b4f666e80dc0013e7fd4
#
_cell.length_a   1.000
_cell.length_b   1.000
_cell.length_c   1.000
_cell.angle_alpha   90.00
_cell.angle_beta   90.00
_cell.angle_gamma   90.00
#
_symmetry.space_group_name_H-M   'P 1'
#
loop_
_entity.id
_entity.type
_entity.pdbx_description
1 polymer ?
#
loop_
_entity_poly.entity_id
_entity_poly.type
_entity_poly.pdbx_seq_one_letter_code
_entity_poly.pdbx_strand_id
1 'polypeptide(L)'
;MNLILDLLVPAVLLLLMFVVGLGLTGADFVRMRERKGAVVLATVAQATLLPLLAAGLIWVFRPPPPIAAGLVFLAACPGGALSNYYCHLARADVAFSVALTAVASLASLVTLPLSAHLGFLLLGSAESRVSVPVVRILLQLTLFVLLPILIGMSARARGPAATLRWLPTLNRVCLVALVLVLLAVFFDQLGAISNSVVSIVLLAVLFTFLGFAVGAALGWILKIGFAATSSLALEFSVRNLGVMALVAVTVLGRPDYLLFGAVFLVVQFPIALLATKLIRRVA
;
A
#
# COMPACT_ATOMS: atom_id res chain seq x y z
N MET A 1 -18.35 -6.68 -17.12
CA MET A 1 -17.14 -6.81 -16.31
C MET A 1 -16.26 -7.82 -17.03
N ASN A 2 -15.04 -7.45 -17.39
CA ASN A 2 -14.24 -8.24 -18.31
C ASN A 2 -13.64 -9.45 -17.57
N LEU A 3 -13.97 -10.67 -17.99
CA LEU A 3 -13.41 -11.94 -17.49
C LEU A 3 -11.86 -11.89 -17.34
N ILE A 4 -11.21 -11.09 -18.20
CA ILE A 4 -9.77 -10.85 -18.16
C ILE A 4 -9.34 -10.15 -16.86
N LEU A 5 -10.04 -9.11 -16.41
CA LEU A 5 -9.73 -8.42 -15.16
C LEU A 5 -10.00 -9.31 -13.94
N ASP A 6 -11.06 -10.08 -13.98
CA ASP A 6 -11.44 -10.98 -12.88
C ASP A 6 -10.43 -12.12 -12.65
N LEU A 7 -9.70 -12.54 -13.68
CA LEU A 7 -8.63 -13.54 -13.59
C LEU A 7 -7.23 -12.91 -13.43
N LEU A 8 -6.95 -11.83 -14.16
CA LEU A 8 -5.63 -11.22 -14.19
C LEU A 8 -5.27 -10.54 -12.87
N VAL A 9 -6.23 -9.82 -12.26
CA VAL A 9 -5.99 -9.11 -11.00
C VAL A 9 -5.57 -10.08 -9.88
N PRO A 10 -6.33 -11.15 -9.57
CA PRO A 10 -5.90 -12.12 -8.56
C PRO A 10 -4.56 -12.79 -8.88
N ALA A 11 -4.30 -13.14 -10.16
CA ALA A 11 -3.05 -13.77 -10.56
C ALA A 11 -1.83 -12.86 -10.36
N VAL A 12 -1.95 -11.59 -10.77
CA VAL A 12 -0.90 -10.56 -10.57
C VAL A 12 -0.63 -10.36 -9.08
N LEU A 13 -1.69 -10.37 -8.27
CA LEU A 13 -1.57 -10.19 -6.82
C LEU A 13 -0.92 -11.38 -6.13
N LEU A 14 -1.30 -12.61 -6.47
CA LEU A 14 -0.64 -13.81 -5.97
C LEU A 14 0.86 -13.77 -6.27
N LEU A 15 1.22 -13.42 -7.51
CA LEU A 15 2.61 -13.29 -7.92
C LEU A 15 3.32 -12.18 -7.15
N LEU A 16 2.68 -11.01 -7.00
CA LEU A 16 3.24 -9.87 -6.28
C LEU A 16 3.49 -10.20 -4.81
N MET A 17 2.53 -10.84 -4.13
CA MET A 17 2.67 -11.23 -2.72
C MET A 17 3.69 -12.36 -2.54
N PHE A 18 3.76 -13.29 -3.47
CA PHE A 18 4.82 -14.31 -3.50
C PHE A 18 6.22 -13.66 -3.62
N VAL A 19 6.36 -12.68 -4.52
CA VAL A 19 7.63 -11.94 -4.71
C VAL A 19 7.99 -11.11 -3.48
N VAL A 20 7.01 -10.51 -2.80
CA VAL A 20 7.22 -9.88 -1.48
C VAL A 20 7.78 -10.90 -0.49
N GLY A 21 7.19 -12.10 -0.43
CA GLY A 21 7.67 -13.19 0.42
C GLY A 21 9.09 -13.63 0.08
N LEU A 22 9.47 -13.70 -1.21
CA LEU A 22 10.84 -13.95 -1.66
C LEU A 22 11.82 -12.87 -1.16
N GLY A 23 11.36 -11.65 -0.94
CA GLY A 23 12.14 -10.55 -0.38
C GLY A 23 12.41 -10.67 1.13
N LEU A 24 11.57 -11.43 1.86
CA LEU A 24 11.61 -11.53 3.32
C LEU A 24 12.45 -12.72 3.79
N THR A 25 13.14 -12.54 4.92
CA THR A 25 13.90 -13.60 5.61
C THR A 25 13.53 -13.68 7.07
N GLY A 26 13.75 -14.85 7.70
CA GLY A 26 13.57 -15.01 9.15
C GLY A 26 14.46 -14.03 9.96
N ALA A 27 15.62 -13.65 9.44
CA ALA A 27 16.51 -12.70 10.08
C ALA A 27 15.90 -11.28 10.15
N ASP A 28 15.05 -10.91 9.20
CA ASP A 28 14.37 -9.60 9.23
C ASP A 28 13.40 -9.52 10.42
N PHE A 29 12.74 -10.63 10.76
CA PHE A 29 11.88 -10.72 11.95
C PHE A 29 12.69 -10.73 13.26
N VAL A 30 13.89 -11.30 13.28
CA VAL A 30 14.77 -11.26 14.46
C VAL A 30 15.27 -9.84 14.71
N ARG A 31 15.71 -9.12 13.67
CA ARG A 31 16.15 -7.72 13.76
C ARG A 31 15.03 -6.78 14.26
N MET A 32 13.77 -7.09 13.94
CA MET A 32 12.62 -6.35 14.48
C MET A 32 12.56 -6.34 16.01
N ARG A 33 13.07 -7.40 16.69
CA ARG A 33 13.05 -7.46 18.16
C ARG A 33 13.83 -6.32 18.80
N GLU A 34 14.87 -5.82 18.16
CA GLU A 34 15.69 -4.71 18.67
C GLU A 34 14.94 -3.37 18.64
N ARG A 35 13.99 -3.21 17.69
CA ARG A 35 13.18 -1.98 17.51
C ARG A 35 11.69 -2.25 17.55
N LYS A 36 11.26 -3.31 18.27
CA LYS A 36 9.85 -3.77 18.32
C LYS A 36 8.86 -2.65 18.66
N GLY A 37 9.22 -1.78 19.61
CA GLY A 37 8.37 -0.65 20.02
C GLY A 37 8.11 0.32 18.86
N ALA A 38 9.15 0.69 18.11
CA ALA A 38 9.02 1.58 16.96
C ALA A 38 8.20 0.93 15.82
N VAL A 39 8.42 -0.36 15.53
CA VAL A 39 7.68 -1.09 14.50
C VAL A 39 6.20 -1.20 14.87
N VAL A 40 5.89 -1.58 16.10
CA VAL A 40 4.48 -1.71 16.57
C VAL A 40 3.79 -0.36 16.56
N LEU A 41 4.41 0.68 17.13
CA LEU A 41 3.83 2.04 17.15
C LEU A 41 3.65 2.59 15.74
N ALA A 42 4.61 2.38 14.84
CA ALA A 42 4.51 2.78 13.45
C ALA A 42 3.37 2.03 12.73
N THR A 43 3.21 0.73 12.97
CA THR A 43 2.13 -0.06 12.38
C THR A 43 0.76 0.41 12.89
N VAL A 44 0.62 0.64 14.19
CA VAL A 44 -0.63 1.19 14.77
C VAL A 44 -0.92 2.58 14.23
N ALA A 45 0.09 3.46 14.19
CA ALA A 45 -0.04 4.81 13.63
C ALA A 45 -0.43 4.78 12.15
N GLN A 46 0.16 3.89 11.36
CA GLN A 46 -0.20 3.70 9.95
C GLN A 46 -1.66 3.25 9.79
N ALA A 47 -2.11 2.31 10.62
CA ALA A 47 -3.47 1.78 10.57
C ALA A 47 -4.53 2.76 11.11
N THR A 48 -4.13 3.80 11.84
CA THR A 48 -5.05 4.80 12.42
C THR A 48 -4.93 6.17 11.77
N LEU A 49 -3.71 6.73 11.70
CA LEU A 49 -3.52 8.11 11.24
C LEU A 49 -3.77 8.28 9.74
N LEU A 50 -3.44 7.28 8.92
CA LEU A 50 -3.68 7.40 7.47
C LEU A 50 -5.17 7.27 7.10
N PRO A 51 -5.97 6.36 7.68
CA PRO A 51 -7.42 6.41 7.52
C PRO A 51 -8.05 7.71 8.05
N LEU A 52 -7.58 8.25 9.17
CA LEU A 52 -8.04 9.55 9.69
C LEU A 52 -7.68 10.71 8.74
N LEU A 53 -6.47 10.68 8.18
CA LEU A 53 -6.04 11.63 7.15
C LEU A 53 -6.95 11.55 5.92
N ALA A 54 -7.24 10.34 5.44
CA ALA A 54 -8.18 10.13 4.33
C ALA A 54 -9.57 10.68 4.64
N ALA A 55 -10.10 10.41 5.83
CA ALA A 55 -11.39 10.95 6.28
C ALA A 55 -11.40 12.48 6.32
N GLY A 56 -10.33 13.10 6.82
CA GLY A 56 -10.17 14.55 6.81
C GLY A 56 -10.15 15.15 5.40
N LEU A 57 -9.40 14.53 4.49
CA LEU A 57 -9.36 14.95 3.09
C LEU A 57 -10.74 14.80 2.41
N ILE A 58 -11.44 13.71 2.66
CA ILE A 58 -12.79 13.48 2.13
C ILE A 58 -13.77 14.52 2.67
N TRP A 59 -13.69 14.83 3.95
CA TRP A 59 -14.55 15.85 4.57
C TRP A 59 -14.35 17.24 3.96
N VAL A 60 -13.09 17.62 3.68
CA VAL A 60 -12.73 18.93 3.10
C VAL A 60 -13.10 19.01 1.62
N PHE A 61 -12.70 18.01 0.83
CA PHE A 61 -12.78 18.06 -0.63
C PHE A 61 -14.07 17.46 -1.22
N ARG A 62 -14.79 16.66 -0.45
CA ARG A 62 -16.04 15.98 -0.84
C ARG A 62 -15.96 15.35 -2.24
N PRO A 63 -14.96 14.50 -2.49
CA PRO A 63 -14.81 13.86 -3.80
C PRO A 63 -16.00 12.95 -4.12
N PRO A 64 -16.19 12.58 -5.41
CA PRO A 64 -17.20 11.62 -5.80
C PRO A 64 -17.08 10.31 -5.00
N PRO A 65 -18.22 9.62 -4.68
CA PRO A 65 -18.21 8.44 -3.82
C PRO A 65 -17.20 7.34 -4.20
N PRO A 66 -16.97 6.96 -5.48
CA PRO A 66 -15.96 5.97 -5.84
C PRO A 66 -14.53 6.41 -5.50
N ILE A 67 -14.24 7.71 -5.62
CA ILE A 67 -12.94 8.28 -5.29
C ILE A 67 -12.72 8.31 -3.77
N ALA A 68 -13.76 8.71 -3.01
CA ALA A 68 -13.74 8.66 -1.55
C ALA A 68 -13.50 7.24 -1.05
N ALA A 69 -14.24 6.27 -1.57
CA ALA A 69 -14.06 4.86 -1.24
C ALA A 69 -12.64 4.36 -1.59
N GLY A 70 -12.15 4.70 -2.79
CA GLY A 70 -10.79 4.38 -3.21
C GLY A 70 -9.73 4.95 -2.26
N LEU A 71 -9.89 6.20 -1.81
CA LEU A 71 -8.97 6.82 -0.84
C LEU A 71 -9.02 6.12 0.53
N VAL A 72 -10.21 5.74 1.02
CA VAL A 72 -10.36 4.98 2.27
C VAL A 72 -9.63 3.64 2.17
N PHE A 73 -9.85 2.87 1.08
CA PHE A 73 -9.16 1.60 0.89
C PHE A 73 -7.66 1.76 0.78
N LEU A 74 -7.19 2.74 0.01
CA LEU A 74 -5.76 3.01 -0.12
C LEU A 74 -5.13 3.33 1.24
N ALA A 75 -5.77 4.17 2.04
CA ALA A 75 -5.30 4.55 3.37
C ALA A 75 -5.24 3.34 4.33
N ALA A 76 -6.21 2.42 4.22
CA ALA A 76 -6.28 1.20 5.03
C ALA A 76 -5.26 0.12 4.60
N CYS A 77 -4.76 0.17 3.35
CA CYS A 77 -3.75 -0.77 2.88
C CYS A 77 -2.42 -0.59 3.64
N PRO A 78 -1.60 -1.65 3.80
CA PRO A 78 -0.25 -1.53 4.35
C PRO A 78 0.67 -0.77 3.40
N GLY A 79 1.89 -0.48 3.83
CA GLY A 79 2.97 -0.01 2.96
C GLY A 79 3.26 -1.03 1.84
N GLY A 80 3.82 -0.59 0.74
CA GLY A 80 4.09 -1.43 -0.43
C GLY A 80 5.58 -1.73 -0.60
N ALA A 81 5.91 -2.79 -1.36
CA ALA A 81 7.30 -3.15 -1.68
C ALA A 81 8.09 -2.00 -2.36
N LEU A 82 7.40 -1.05 -2.99
CA LEU A 82 8.02 0.14 -3.57
C LEU A 82 8.65 1.04 -2.51
N SER A 83 8.13 1.09 -1.27
CA SER A 83 8.75 1.86 -0.20
C SER A 83 10.16 1.35 0.12
N ASN A 84 10.36 0.03 0.15
CA ASN A 84 11.65 -0.60 0.37
C ASN A 84 12.67 -0.22 -0.73
N TYR A 85 12.20 -0.16 -1.98
CA TYR A 85 13.02 0.29 -3.11
C TYR A 85 13.41 1.76 -2.97
N TYR A 86 12.48 2.63 -2.60
CA TYR A 86 12.78 4.04 -2.34
C TYR A 86 13.73 4.21 -1.15
N CYS A 87 13.59 3.44 -0.09
CA CYS A 87 14.52 3.43 1.04
C CYS A 87 15.94 3.05 0.61
N HIS A 88 16.08 2.05 -0.28
CA HIS A 88 17.37 1.70 -0.86
C HIS A 88 17.97 2.85 -1.67
N LEU A 89 17.19 3.50 -2.54
CA LEU A 89 17.63 4.64 -3.32
C LEU A 89 18.03 5.85 -2.45
N ALA A 90 17.29 6.07 -1.37
CA ALA A 90 17.53 7.15 -0.40
C ALA A 90 18.71 6.91 0.54
N ARG A 91 19.30 5.70 0.55
CA ARG A 91 20.25 5.22 1.56
C ARG A 91 19.69 5.29 2.99
N ALA A 92 18.39 5.12 3.12
CA ALA A 92 17.67 5.04 4.38
C ALA A 92 17.81 3.63 5.01
N ASP A 93 17.15 3.38 6.14
CA ASP A 93 17.16 2.07 6.81
C ASP A 93 16.24 1.08 6.12
N VAL A 94 16.75 0.37 5.11
CA VAL A 94 16.00 -0.63 4.34
C VAL A 94 15.51 -1.77 5.23
N ALA A 95 16.32 -2.20 6.21
CA ALA A 95 15.94 -3.30 7.10
C ALA A 95 14.71 -2.92 7.95
N PHE A 96 14.67 -1.69 8.44
CA PHE A 96 13.52 -1.16 9.17
C PHE A 96 12.28 -1.07 8.27
N SER A 97 12.41 -0.58 7.02
CA SER A 97 11.31 -0.50 6.06
C SER A 97 10.72 -1.88 5.73
N VAL A 98 11.58 -2.86 5.41
CA VAL A 98 11.16 -4.25 5.14
C VAL A 98 10.42 -4.85 6.33
N ALA A 99 10.96 -4.64 7.54
CA ALA A 99 10.36 -5.10 8.77
C ALA A 99 8.96 -4.48 8.99
N LEU A 100 8.84 -3.17 8.79
CA LEU A 100 7.59 -2.45 8.94
C LEU A 100 6.55 -2.89 7.90
N THR A 101 6.94 -3.00 6.62
CA THR A 101 6.07 -3.52 5.54
C THR A 101 5.55 -4.92 5.88
N ALA A 102 6.41 -5.81 6.41
CA ALA A 102 6.01 -7.17 6.77
C ALA A 102 4.98 -7.18 7.90
N VAL A 103 5.24 -6.45 8.99
CA VAL A 103 4.31 -6.37 10.12
C VAL A 103 3.01 -5.67 9.73
N ALA A 104 3.09 -4.56 8.98
CA ALA A 104 1.91 -3.85 8.50
C ALA A 104 1.06 -4.72 7.57
N SER A 105 1.69 -5.55 6.72
CA SER A 105 0.96 -6.50 5.85
C SER A 105 0.23 -7.57 6.66
N LEU A 106 0.84 -8.10 7.71
CA LEU A 106 0.18 -9.04 8.62
C LEU A 106 -0.94 -8.36 9.41
N ALA A 107 -0.68 -7.16 9.95
CA ALA A 107 -1.68 -6.39 10.68
C ALA A 107 -2.88 -6.01 9.78
N SER A 108 -2.65 -5.78 8.48
CA SER A 108 -3.70 -5.42 7.52
C SER A 108 -4.77 -6.48 7.35
N LEU A 109 -4.50 -7.75 7.69
CA LEU A 109 -5.52 -8.80 7.72
C LEU A 109 -6.71 -8.40 8.61
N VAL A 110 -6.44 -7.68 9.70
CA VAL A 110 -7.46 -7.22 10.65
C VAL A 110 -7.77 -5.73 10.45
N THR A 111 -6.73 -4.89 10.28
CA THR A 111 -6.89 -3.44 10.26
C THR A 111 -7.57 -2.94 8.98
N LEU A 112 -7.36 -3.60 7.83
CA LEU A 112 -7.97 -3.17 6.57
C LEU A 112 -9.49 -3.35 6.57
N PRO A 113 -10.06 -4.54 6.92
CA PRO A 113 -11.50 -4.70 7.00
C PRO A 113 -12.14 -3.73 7.99
N LEU A 114 -11.50 -3.51 9.14
CA LEU A 114 -11.98 -2.61 10.17
C LEU A 114 -11.98 -1.16 9.70
N SER A 115 -10.86 -0.68 9.14
CA SER A 115 -10.74 0.68 8.62
C SER A 115 -11.67 0.93 7.45
N ALA A 116 -11.87 -0.06 6.56
CA ALA A 116 -12.82 0.04 5.47
C ALA A 116 -14.25 0.15 5.99
N HIS A 117 -14.63 -0.69 6.97
CA HIS A 117 -15.96 -0.63 7.60
C HIS A 117 -16.23 0.71 8.25
N LEU A 118 -15.30 1.21 9.08
CA LEU A 118 -15.41 2.51 9.74
C LEU A 118 -15.43 3.66 8.72
N GLY A 119 -14.59 3.59 7.68
CA GLY A 119 -14.55 4.59 6.62
C GLY A 119 -15.88 4.72 5.88
N PHE A 120 -16.53 3.61 5.55
CA PHE A 120 -17.86 3.63 4.91
C PHE A 120 -18.97 4.13 5.84
N LEU A 121 -18.90 3.82 7.12
CA LEU A 121 -19.83 4.40 8.10
C LEU A 121 -19.71 5.92 8.17
N LEU A 122 -18.48 6.46 8.11
CA LEU A 122 -18.22 7.89 8.15
C LEU A 122 -18.62 8.61 6.85
N LEU A 123 -18.57 7.92 5.71
CA LEU A 123 -18.96 8.49 4.42
C LEU A 123 -20.47 8.81 4.33
N GLY A 124 -21.31 8.16 5.14
CA GLY A 124 -22.72 8.53 5.34
C GLY A 124 -23.61 8.59 4.07
N SER A 125 -23.13 8.05 2.94
CA SER A 125 -23.70 8.21 1.60
C SER A 125 -24.32 6.90 1.09
N ALA A 126 -24.74 6.86 -0.19
CA ALA A 126 -25.21 5.65 -0.86
C ALA A 126 -24.19 4.49 -0.75
N GLU A 127 -22.91 4.79 -0.55
CA GLU A 127 -21.84 3.82 -0.30
C GLU A 127 -21.91 3.16 1.09
N SER A 128 -22.60 3.76 2.07
CA SER A 128 -22.83 3.12 3.38
C SER A 128 -23.71 1.84 3.29
N ARG A 129 -24.38 1.64 2.16
CA ARG A 129 -25.09 0.39 1.83
C ARG A 129 -24.16 -0.71 1.32
N VAL A 130 -22.90 -0.42 1.02
CA VAL A 130 -21.93 -1.44 0.67
C VAL A 130 -21.59 -2.21 1.94
N SER A 131 -22.22 -3.36 2.07
CA SER A 131 -21.86 -4.30 3.14
C SER A 131 -20.41 -4.71 2.98
N VAL A 132 -19.56 -4.30 3.93
CA VAL A 132 -18.16 -4.74 3.98
C VAL A 132 -18.13 -6.16 4.56
N PRO A 133 -17.97 -7.20 3.75
CA PRO A 133 -18.01 -8.58 4.25
C PRO A 133 -16.69 -8.91 4.95
N VAL A 134 -16.54 -8.50 6.20
CA VAL A 134 -15.30 -8.59 7.00
C VAL A 134 -14.70 -9.99 6.93
N VAL A 135 -15.51 -11.03 7.12
CA VAL A 135 -15.05 -12.43 7.08
C VAL A 135 -14.51 -12.79 5.69
N ARG A 136 -15.19 -12.38 4.63
CA ARG A 136 -14.74 -12.62 3.25
C ARG A 136 -13.42 -11.90 2.95
N ILE A 137 -13.27 -10.67 3.42
CA ILE A 137 -12.01 -9.91 3.29
C ILE A 137 -10.90 -10.63 4.05
N LEU A 138 -11.12 -11.07 5.28
CA LEU A 138 -10.14 -11.82 6.07
C LEU A 138 -9.68 -13.10 5.35
N LEU A 139 -10.63 -13.90 4.86
CA LEU A 139 -10.32 -15.13 4.14
C LEU A 139 -9.52 -14.85 2.86
N GLN A 140 -9.90 -13.84 2.10
CA GLN A 140 -9.21 -13.49 0.87
C GLN A 140 -7.81 -12.90 1.14
N LEU A 141 -7.66 -12.03 2.14
CA LEU A 141 -6.33 -11.55 2.53
C LEU A 141 -5.45 -12.69 3.03
N THR A 142 -6.00 -13.65 3.76
CA THR A 142 -5.26 -14.85 4.18
C THR A 142 -4.80 -15.65 2.97
N LEU A 143 -5.69 -15.90 2.00
CA LEU A 143 -5.39 -16.71 0.82
C LEU A 143 -4.48 -16.00 -0.19
N PHE A 144 -4.73 -14.72 -0.47
CA PHE A 144 -4.05 -13.98 -1.53
C PHE A 144 -2.87 -13.11 -1.05
N VAL A 145 -2.74 -12.86 0.26
CA VAL A 145 -1.63 -12.08 0.83
C VAL A 145 -0.76 -12.96 1.72
N LEU A 146 -1.31 -13.53 2.78
CA LEU A 146 -0.51 -14.25 3.77
C LEU A 146 0.09 -15.54 3.18
N LEU A 147 -0.72 -16.36 2.55
CA LEU A 147 -0.28 -17.66 2.01
C LEU A 147 0.84 -17.52 0.96
N PRO A 148 0.73 -16.66 -0.09
CA PRO A 148 1.82 -16.49 -1.04
C PRO A 148 3.08 -15.89 -0.41
N ILE A 149 2.97 -14.99 0.57
CA ILE A 149 4.12 -14.49 1.32
C ILE A 149 4.85 -15.64 2.02
N LEU A 150 4.13 -16.51 2.74
CA LEU A 150 4.73 -17.67 3.43
C LEU A 150 5.38 -18.66 2.46
N ILE A 151 4.74 -18.92 1.30
CA ILE A 151 5.31 -19.75 0.24
C ILE A 151 6.59 -19.11 -0.31
N GLY A 152 6.59 -17.80 -0.58
CA GLY A 152 7.75 -17.05 -1.05
C GLY A 152 8.92 -17.09 -0.06
N MET A 153 8.66 -16.88 1.23
CA MET A 153 9.66 -17.00 2.30
C MET A 153 10.24 -18.43 2.37
N SER A 154 9.38 -19.43 2.25
CA SER A 154 9.80 -20.85 2.24
C SER A 154 10.66 -21.18 1.01
N ALA A 155 10.31 -20.65 -0.16
CA ALA A 155 11.09 -20.82 -1.38
C ALA A 155 12.47 -20.14 -1.26
N ARG A 156 12.53 -18.93 -0.68
CA ARG A 156 13.79 -18.26 -0.38
C ARG A 156 14.68 -19.05 0.58
N ALA A 157 14.10 -19.60 1.63
CA ALA A 157 14.86 -20.39 2.61
C ALA A 157 15.48 -21.64 1.99
N ARG A 158 14.80 -22.27 0.99
CA ARG A 158 15.30 -23.47 0.30
C ARG A 158 16.31 -23.16 -0.80
N GLY A 159 16.20 -22.00 -1.47
CA GLY A 159 17.04 -21.65 -2.61
C GLY A 159 17.45 -20.16 -2.62
N PRO A 160 18.28 -19.72 -1.64
CA PRO A 160 18.60 -18.29 -1.49
C PRO A 160 19.33 -17.71 -2.70
N ALA A 161 20.27 -18.46 -3.31
CA ALA A 161 21.03 -17.99 -4.47
C ALA A 161 20.15 -17.82 -5.72
N ALA A 162 19.28 -18.77 -6.01
CA ALA A 162 18.33 -18.69 -7.10
C ALA A 162 17.35 -17.51 -6.90
N THR A 163 16.85 -17.35 -5.66
CA THR A 163 15.94 -16.26 -5.32
C THR A 163 16.59 -14.91 -5.55
N LEU A 164 17.79 -14.67 -5.05
CA LEU A 164 18.50 -13.40 -5.22
C LEU A 164 18.76 -13.06 -6.70
N ARG A 165 19.00 -14.07 -7.54
CA ARG A 165 19.20 -13.91 -8.98
C ARG A 165 17.91 -13.45 -9.69
N TRP A 166 16.76 -14.05 -9.35
CA TRP A 166 15.51 -13.79 -10.06
C TRP A 166 14.67 -12.66 -9.47
N LEU A 167 14.87 -12.31 -8.19
CA LEU A 167 14.06 -11.31 -7.47
C LEU A 167 13.97 -9.94 -8.18
N PRO A 168 15.06 -9.36 -8.75
CA PRO A 168 14.95 -8.08 -9.47
C PRO A 168 14.06 -8.17 -10.72
N THR A 169 14.15 -9.28 -11.46
CA THR A 169 13.34 -9.51 -12.66
C THR A 169 11.88 -9.72 -12.29
N LEU A 170 11.59 -10.53 -11.27
CA LEU A 170 10.23 -10.76 -10.79
C LEU A 170 9.59 -9.48 -10.27
N ASN A 171 10.33 -8.65 -9.54
CA ASN A 171 9.85 -7.35 -9.09
C ASN A 171 9.46 -6.43 -10.26
N ARG A 172 10.26 -6.41 -11.34
CA ARG A 172 9.93 -5.62 -12.55
C ARG A 172 8.68 -6.16 -13.23
N VAL A 173 8.57 -7.47 -13.39
CA VAL A 173 7.39 -8.11 -14.00
C VAL A 173 6.13 -7.78 -13.19
N CYS A 174 6.18 -7.92 -11.87
CA CYS A 174 5.07 -7.57 -10.99
C CYS A 174 4.69 -6.09 -11.09
N LEU A 175 5.67 -5.20 -11.10
CA LEU A 175 5.42 -3.77 -11.24
C LEU A 175 4.76 -3.44 -12.58
N VAL A 176 5.29 -3.97 -13.68
CA VAL A 176 4.71 -3.77 -15.03
C VAL A 176 3.28 -4.32 -15.08
N ALA A 177 3.06 -5.53 -14.58
CA ALA A 177 1.74 -6.14 -14.56
C ALA A 177 0.73 -5.31 -13.73
N LEU A 178 1.14 -4.82 -12.55
CA LEU A 178 0.30 -3.94 -11.72
C LEU A 178 -0.01 -2.63 -12.44
N VAL A 179 0.99 -2.00 -13.06
CA VAL A 179 0.78 -0.77 -13.84
C VAL A 179 -0.20 -0.99 -14.99
N LEU A 180 -0.08 -2.11 -15.73
CA LEU A 180 -1.01 -2.44 -16.80
C LEU A 180 -2.44 -2.63 -16.32
N VAL A 181 -2.65 -3.30 -15.17
CA VAL A 181 -3.97 -3.44 -14.55
C VAL A 181 -4.56 -2.08 -14.19
N LEU A 182 -3.76 -1.22 -13.54
CA LEU A 182 -4.22 0.11 -13.13
C LEU A 182 -4.51 1.01 -14.33
N LEU A 183 -3.70 0.93 -15.40
CA LEU A 183 -3.96 1.66 -16.64
C LEU A 183 -5.23 1.16 -17.34
N ALA A 184 -5.45 -0.15 -17.39
CA ALA A 184 -6.68 -0.71 -17.96
C ALA A 184 -7.93 -0.18 -17.24
N VAL A 185 -7.92 -0.17 -15.89
CA VAL A 185 -9.01 0.41 -15.10
C VAL A 185 -9.13 1.92 -15.32
N PHE A 186 -8.01 2.64 -15.38
CA PHE A 186 -8.00 4.08 -15.62
C PHE A 186 -8.64 4.44 -16.96
N PHE A 187 -8.27 3.76 -18.03
CA PHE A 187 -8.84 4.02 -19.37
C PHE A 187 -10.31 3.63 -19.46
N ASP A 188 -10.72 2.53 -18.82
CA ASP A 188 -12.13 2.11 -18.75
C ASP A 188 -13.01 3.16 -18.05
N GLN A 189 -12.48 3.84 -17.05
CA GLN A 189 -13.20 4.84 -16.26
C GLN A 189 -12.95 6.31 -16.67
N LEU A 190 -12.16 6.56 -17.71
CA LEU A 190 -11.72 7.91 -18.10
C LEU A 190 -12.89 8.85 -18.36
N GLY A 191 -13.95 8.37 -18.99
CA GLY A 191 -15.16 9.16 -19.29
C GLY A 191 -15.91 9.61 -18.04
N ALA A 192 -15.87 8.81 -16.96
CA ALA A 192 -16.57 9.12 -15.71
C ALA A 192 -15.88 10.21 -14.86
N ILE A 193 -14.58 10.48 -15.10
CA ILE A 193 -13.77 11.37 -14.25
C ILE A 193 -13.34 12.68 -14.91
N SER A 194 -13.67 12.91 -16.17
CA SER A 194 -13.18 14.08 -16.94
C SER A 194 -13.33 15.41 -16.19
N ASN A 195 -14.41 15.61 -15.45
CA ASN A 195 -14.69 16.82 -14.69
C ASN A 195 -14.04 16.86 -13.28
N SER A 196 -13.44 15.76 -12.81
CA SER A 196 -12.91 15.64 -11.44
C SER A 196 -11.41 15.33 -11.38
N VAL A 197 -10.73 15.22 -12.51
CA VAL A 197 -9.30 14.82 -12.58
C VAL A 197 -8.42 15.71 -11.70
N VAL A 198 -8.59 17.02 -11.76
CA VAL A 198 -7.78 17.98 -10.96
C VAL A 198 -7.95 17.72 -9.46
N SER A 199 -9.19 17.51 -9.01
CA SER A 199 -9.46 17.24 -7.60
C SER A 199 -8.87 15.91 -7.15
N ILE A 200 -8.91 14.88 -8.00
CA ILE A 200 -8.36 13.55 -7.69
C ILE A 200 -6.82 13.62 -7.61
N VAL A 201 -6.18 14.33 -8.56
CA VAL A 201 -4.73 14.56 -8.54
C VAL A 201 -4.31 15.33 -7.29
N LEU A 202 -5.05 16.40 -6.95
CA LEU A 202 -4.77 17.19 -5.74
C LEU A 202 -4.90 16.34 -4.47
N LEU A 203 -5.93 15.50 -4.37
CA LEU A 203 -6.11 14.57 -3.25
C LEU A 203 -4.94 13.58 -3.16
N ALA A 204 -4.49 13.03 -4.29
CA ALA A 204 -3.36 12.11 -4.33
C ALA A 204 -2.04 12.80 -3.92
N VAL A 205 -1.81 14.03 -4.38
CA VAL A 205 -0.66 14.86 -3.98
C VAL A 205 -0.70 15.10 -2.47
N LEU A 206 -1.82 15.60 -1.95
CA LEU A 206 -1.98 15.91 -0.53
C LEU A 206 -1.82 14.68 0.34
N PHE A 207 -2.46 13.54 -0.03
CA PHE A 207 -2.34 12.30 0.71
C PHE A 207 -0.90 11.80 0.75
N THR A 208 -0.16 11.88 -0.36
CA THR A 208 1.26 11.49 -0.42
C THR A 208 2.13 12.39 0.47
N PHE A 209 1.99 13.71 0.35
CA PHE A 209 2.79 14.65 1.15
C PHE A 209 2.48 14.59 2.63
N LEU A 210 1.19 14.55 2.99
CA LEU A 210 0.78 14.48 4.39
C LEU A 210 1.14 13.12 5.01
N GLY A 211 1.01 12.03 4.24
CA GLY A 211 1.50 10.72 4.67
C GLY A 211 3.01 10.76 4.97
N PHE A 212 3.81 11.33 4.06
CA PHE A 212 5.24 11.52 4.27
C PHE A 212 5.52 12.36 5.53
N ALA A 213 4.82 13.47 5.71
CA ALA A 213 4.99 14.37 6.85
C ALA A 213 4.62 13.67 8.18
N VAL A 214 3.52 12.92 8.21
CA VAL A 214 3.10 12.13 9.38
C VAL A 214 4.15 11.08 9.73
N GLY A 215 4.67 10.34 8.74
CA GLY A 215 5.73 9.35 8.96
C GLY A 215 7.02 9.99 9.47
N ALA A 216 7.43 11.12 8.90
CA ALA A 216 8.61 11.88 9.34
C ALA A 216 8.42 12.41 10.78
N ALA A 217 7.28 13.02 11.08
CA ALA A 217 6.97 13.54 12.41
C ALA A 217 6.97 12.41 13.46
N LEU A 218 6.37 11.27 13.14
CA LEU A 218 6.36 10.10 14.02
C LEU A 218 7.78 9.58 14.28
N GLY A 219 8.61 9.45 13.24
CA GLY A 219 9.99 9.01 13.37
C GLY A 219 10.83 9.97 14.25
N TRP A 220 10.59 11.27 14.11
CA TRP A 220 11.20 12.29 14.93
C TRP A 220 10.76 12.20 16.41
N ILE A 221 9.44 12.05 16.65
CA ILE A 221 8.88 11.85 18.00
C ILE A 221 9.46 10.60 18.67
N LEU A 222 9.57 9.50 17.92
CA LEU A 222 10.12 8.23 18.41
C LEU A 222 11.65 8.24 18.56
N LYS A 223 12.33 9.30 18.09
CA LYS A 223 13.81 9.47 18.16
C LYS A 223 14.56 8.27 17.58
N ILE A 224 14.07 7.69 16.48
CA ILE A 224 14.64 6.47 15.87
C ILE A 224 15.85 6.72 14.98
N GLY A 225 16.30 7.96 14.85
CA GLY A 225 17.42 8.38 14.01
C GLY A 225 16.98 8.71 12.56
N PHE A 226 17.83 9.48 11.86
CA PHE A 226 17.48 10.03 10.54
C PHE A 226 17.16 8.96 9.49
N ALA A 227 17.97 7.90 9.40
CA ALA A 227 17.79 6.84 8.41
C ALA A 227 16.45 6.08 8.60
N ALA A 228 16.11 5.70 9.84
CA ALA A 228 14.84 5.01 10.14
C ALA A 228 13.65 5.96 10.02
N THR A 229 13.79 7.24 10.39
CA THR A 229 12.76 8.27 10.19
C THR A 229 12.46 8.46 8.71
N SER A 230 13.48 8.51 7.86
CA SER A 230 13.33 8.60 6.41
C SER A 230 12.62 7.38 5.83
N SER A 231 12.93 6.18 6.33
CA SER A 231 12.23 4.96 5.94
C SER A 231 10.76 5.01 6.34
N LEU A 232 10.45 5.47 7.55
CA LEU A 232 9.09 5.62 8.03
C LEU A 232 8.28 6.62 7.20
N ALA A 233 8.88 7.74 6.83
CA ALA A 233 8.26 8.76 5.99
C ALA A 233 7.92 8.20 4.59
N LEU A 234 8.85 7.47 3.98
CA LEU A 234 8.63 6.80 2.69
C LEU A 234 7.56 5.72 2.80
N GLU A 235 7.54 4.92 3.86
CA GLU A 235 6.56 3.85 4.08
C GLU A 235 5.13 4.41 4.24
N PHE A 236 4.99 5.55 4.91
CA PHE A 236 3.68 6.21 5.08
C PHE A 236 3.18 6.88 3.80
N SER A 237 4.07 7.30 2.92
CA SER A 237 3.72 7.93 1.65
C SER A 237 3.44 6.95 0.51
N VAL A 238 3.86 5.68 0.63
CA VAL A 238 3.75 4.65 -0.41
C VAL A 238 2.87 3.51 0.07
N ARG A 239 1.81 3.19 -0.69
CA ARG A 239 0.81 2.21 -0.29
C ARG A 239 0.83 0.98 -1.19
N ASN A 240 0.35 -0.14 -0.69
CA ASN A 240 0.25 -1.39 -1.43
C ASN A 240 -1.00 -1.41 -2.32
N LEU A 241 -0.83 -0.93 -3.56
CA LEU A 241 -1.90 -0.92 -4.57
C LEU A 241 -2.37 -2.32 -4.97
N GLY A 242 -1.51 -3.32 -4.81
CA GLY A 242 -1.90 -4.70 -5.06
C GLY A 242 -2.99 -5.16 -4.09
N VAL A 243 -2.81 -4.93 -2.79
CA VAL A 243 -3.82 -5.25 -1.78
C VAL A 243 -5.12 -4.47 -2.02
N MET A 244 -5.00 -3.18 -2.40
CA MET A 244 -6.15 -2.38 -2.78
C MET A 244 -6.91 -3.00 -3.95
N ALA A 245 -6.21 -3.40 -5.01
CA ALA A 245 -6.79 -4.01 -6.20
C ALA A 245 -7.52 -5.33 -5.87
N LEU A 246 -6.90 -6.18 -5.03
CA LEU A 246 -7.53 -7.40 -4.55
C LEU A 246 -8.89 -7.10 -3.92
N VAL A 247 -8.91 -6.23 -2.91
CA VAL A 247 -10.14 -5.98 -2.16
C VAL A 247 -11.21 -5.32 -3.05
N ALA A 248 -10.84 -4.30 -3.82
CA ALA A 248 -11.77 -3.59 -4.68
C ALA A 248 -12.39 -4.51 -5.75
N VAL A 249 -11.58 -5.30 -6.44
CA VAL A 249 -12.05 -6.12 -7.57
C VAL A 249 -12.67 -7.43 -7.11
N THR A 250 -11.93 -8.22 -6.29
CA THR A 250 -12.34 -9.61 -6.02
C THR A 250 -13.31 -9.74 -4.85
N VAL A 251 -13.22 -8.83 -3.86
CA VAL A 251 -14.12 -8.88 -2.69
C VAL A 251 -15.40 -8.11 -2.95
N LEU A 252 -15.25 -6.86 -3.40
CA LEU A 252 -16.35 -5.92 -3.51
C LEU A 252 -16.97 -5.87 -4.90
N GLY A 253 -16.27 -6.37 -5.94
CA GLY A 253 -16.71 -6.26 -7.33
C GLY A 253 -16.83 -4.79 -7.80
N ARG A 254 -16.01 -3.89 -7.23
CA ARG A 254 -16.00 -2.45 -7.47
C ARG A 254 -14.64 -1.99 -8.03
N PRO A 255 -14.33 -2.30 -9.30
CA PRO A 255 -13.09 -1.87 -9.93
C PRO A 255 -12.97 -0.33 -10.04
N ASP A 256 -14.08 0.40 -10.02
CA ASP A 256 -14.14 1.86 -9.98
C ASP A 256 -13.41 2.48 -8.77
N TYR A 257 -13.29 1.76 -7.64
CA TYR A 257 -12.51 2.21 -6.49
C TYR A 257 -11.00 2.25 -6.76
N LEU A 258 -10.50 1.49 -7.75
CA LEU A 258 -9.09 1.53 -8.16
C LEU A 258 -8.69 2.81 -8.87
N LEU A 259 -9.67 3.60 -9.32
CA LEU A 259 -9.40 4.83 -10.04
C LEU A 259 -8.53 5.81 -9.23
N PHE A 260 -8.82 5.97 -7.95
CA PHE A 260 -7.97 6.76 -7.07
C PHE A 260 -6.56 6.17 -6.95
N GLY A 261 -6.45 4.85 -6.81
CA GLY A 261 -5.17 4.14 -6.74
C GLY A 261 -4.32 4.31 -7.99
N ALA A 262 -4.94 4.31 -9.17
CA ALA A 262 -4.24 4.52 -10.45
C ALA A 262 -3.64 5.94 -10.53
N VAL A 263 -4.43 6.97 -10.19
CA VAL A 263 -3.94 8.36 -10.14
C VAL A 263 -2.88 8.53 -9.06
N PHE A 264 -3.10 7.92 -7.89
CA PHE A 264 -2.13 7.93 -6.79
C PHE A 264 -0.77 7.35 -7.21
N LEU A 265 -0.73 6.23 -7.95
CA LEU A 265 0.52 5.65 -8.43
C LEU A 265 1.32 6.63 -9.29
N VAL A 266 0.63 7.28 -10.24
CA VAL A 266 1.27 8.26 -11.15
C VAL A 266 1.80 9.47 -10.38
N VAL A 267 1.06 9.94 -9.39
CA VAL A 267 1.41 11.11 -8.59
C VAL A 267 2.50 10.80 -7.56
N GLN A 268 2.37 9.70 -6.83
CA GLN A 268 3.31 9.37 -5.76
C GLN A 268 4.71 9.03 -6.30
N PHE A 269 4.81 8.48 -7.50
CA PHE A 269 6.09 8.06 -8.08
C PHE A 269 7.12 9.20 -8.20
N PRO A 270 6.84 10.34 -8.88
CA PRO A 270 7.76 11.46 -8.94
C PRO A 270 8.00 12.11 -7.57
N ILE A 271 6.98 12.18 -6.71
CA ILE A 271 7.12 12.75 -5.37
C ILE A 271 8.08 11.89 -4.52
N ALA A 272 7.89 10.57 -4.51
CA ALA A 272 8.78 9.66 -3.78
C ALA A 272 10.21 9.69 -4.32
N LEU A 273 10.40 9.77 -5.65
CA LEU A 273 11.74 9.94 -6.24
C LEU A 273 12.40 11.25 -5.84
N LEU A 274 11.65 12.34 -5.80
CA LEU A 274 12.16 13.63 -5.32
C LEU A 274 12.55 13.55 -3.84
N ALA A 275 11.68 12.97 -3.01
CA ALA A 275 11.96 12.74 -1.59
C ALA A 275 13.24 11.91 -1.39
N THR A 276 13.43 10.83 -2.16
CA THR A 276 14.65 10.01 -2.08
C THR A 276 15.90 10.80 -2.41
N LYS A 277 15.85 11.67 -3.45
CA LYS A 277 16.99 12.54 -3.81
C LYS A 277 17.31 13.54 -2.70
N LEU A 278 16.30 14.13 -2.08
CA LEU A 278 16.47 15.08 -0.98
C LEU A 278 17.04 14.39 0.25
N ILE A 279 16.49 13.26 0.67
CA ILE A 279 16.99 12.47 1.80
C ILE A 279 18.46 12.10 1.59
N ARG A 280 18.81 11.60 0.40
CA ARG A 280 20.17 11.18 0.06
C ARG A 280 21.20 12.32 0.11
N ARG A 281 20.77 13.58 -0.04
CA ARG A 281 21.68 14.74 0.07
C ARG A 281 22.00 15.12 1.51
N VAL A 282 21.13 14.72 2.44
CA VAL A 282 21.26 15.03 3.88
C VAL A 282 21.87 13.86 4.65
N ALA A 283 21.74 12.62 4.14
CA ALA A 283 22.34 11.40 4.69
C ALA A 283 23.83 11.30 4.34
#